data_394c45241f4886cdb2227f0b69f39753
#
_entry.id   394c45241f4886cdb2227f0b69f39753
#
_cell.length_a   1.000
_cell.length_b   1.000
_cell.length_c   1.000
_cell.angle_alpha   90.00
_cell.angle_beta   90.00
_cell.angle_gamma   90.00
#
_symmetry.space_group_name_H-M   'P 1'
#
loop_
_entity.id
_entity.type
_entity.pdbx_description
1 polymer ?
#
loop_
_entity_poly.entity_id
_entity_poly.type
_entity_poly.pdbx_seq_one_letter_code
_entity_poly.pdbx_strand_id
1 'polypeptide(L)'
;RRGHAVTLIDASDKLGGKLVAAGAARIKFDVENYRVYLERQVRKQADEGNLTLELGHAATKDALAASRYDAIVCAAGAHEATPPIPGLSELVDAGLAVPVTRLLREPELLGQARSVTVIGGGAVGCEVAQWLAVERNVSQVSVVEMLPHMMQGACTANRGHLLHALAGHGVRLLNMTRVERAEQTLGGTLLHVSRNRHKNVPDPYVSWTPILPENVVNPLAPKVGDDWHQEVIASDLLVIACGGQADDSLFYELQQTHAAPELRNIGDGFAPGRVLEAVRAAYRLGTTI
;
A
#
# COMPACT_ATOMS: atom_id res chain seq x y z
N ARG A 1 16.05 18.71 17.34
CA ARG A 1 16.87 18.36 18.53
C ARG A 1 18.37 18.55 18.31
N ARG A 2 18.82 18.76 17.05
CA ARG A 2 20.22 19.04 16.69
C ARG A 2 20.49 20.52 16.47
N GLY A 3 19.52 21.40 16.73
CA GLY A 3 19.66 22.85 16.60
C GLY A 3 19.30 23.43 15.24
N HIS A 4 18.72 22.63 14.34
CA HIS A 4 18.20 23.11 13.06
C HIS A 4 16.85 23.80 13.25
N ALA A 5 16.62 24.90 12.54
CA ALA A 5 15.29 25.45 12.32
C ALA A 5 14.60 24.63 11.21
N VAL A 6 13.49 23.98 11.53
CA VAL A 6 12.83 23.05 10.63
C VAL A 6 11.44 23.55 10.28
N THR A 7 11.08 23.54 8.98
CA THR A 7 9.71 23.71 8.51
C THR A 7 9.23 22.38 7.92
N LEU A 8 8.12 21.86 8.41
CA LEU A 8 7.45 20.68 7.88
C LEU A 8 6.20 21.13 7.12
N ILE A 9 6.18 20.83 5.82
CA ILE A 9 5.08 21.17 4.91
C ILE A 9 4.41 19.88 4.48
N ASP A 10 3.07 19.81 4.57
CA ASP A 10 2.30 18.64 4.12
C ASP A 10 1.00 19.11 3.42
N ALA A 11 0.68 18.48 2.29
CA ALA A 11 -0.55 18.75 1.56
C ALA A 11 -1.81 18.38 2.35
N SER A 12 -1.68 17.42 3.28
CA SER A 12 -2.75 17.04 4.20
C SER A 12 -2.83 18.01 5.38
N ASP A 13 -4.03 18.23 5.89
CA ASP A 13 -4.28 18.90 7.16
C ASP A 13 -3.95 18.04 8.39
N LYS A 14 -3.62 16.76 8.16
CA LYS A 14 -3.33 15.75 9.18
C LYS A 14 -1.95 15.14 8.99
N LEU A 15 -1.21 15.01 10.09
CA LEU A 15 0.05 14.29 10.14
C LEU A 15 -0.15 12.77 10.05
N GLY A 16 0.83 12.06 9.49
CA GLY A 16 0.88 10.60 9.48
C GLY A 16 0.85 9.97 8.09
N GLY A 17 0.45 10.71 7.05
CA GLY A 17 0.50 10.22 5.67
C GLY A 17 -0.17 8.84 5.51
N LYS A 18 0.53 7.88 4.93
CA LYS A 18 0.02 6.50 4.72
C LYS A 18 -0.19 5.71 6.01
N LEU A 19 0.44 6.10 7.14
CA LEU A 19 0.21 5.41 8.41
C LEU A 19 -1.25 5.53 8.88
N VAL A 20 -1.97 6.59 8.48
CA VAL A 20 -3.41 6.74 8.78
C VAL A 20 -4.21 5.58 8.19
N ALA A 21 -4.00 5.27 6.92
CA ALA A 21 -4.66 4.12 6.28
C ALA A 21 -4.12 2.79 6.83
N ALA A 22 -2.80 2.67 7.00
CA ALA A 22 -2.17 1.44 7.48
C ALA A 22 -2.60 1.05 8.89
N GLY A 23 -2.92 2.02 9.75
CA GLY A 23 -3.40 1.80 11.13
C GLY A 23 -4.92 1.64 11.25
N ALA A 24 -5.68 1.74 10.16
CA ALA A 24 -7.15 1.71 10.21
C ALA A 24 -7.71 0.34 10.65
N ALA A 25 -7.08 -0.76 10.25
CA ALA A 25 -7.48 -2.10 10.67
C ALA A 25 -6.99 -2.42 12.09
N ARG A 26 -7.84 -3.00 12.93
CA ARG A 26 -7.53 -3.33 14.34
C ARG A 26 -6.32 -4.26 14.49
N ILE A 27 -6.11 -5.14 13.53
CA ILE A 27 -4.91 -6.01 13.51
C ILE A 27 -3.61 -5.22 13.44
N LYS A 28 -3.67 -3.95 13.04
CA LYS A 28 -2.54 -3.01 12.88
C LYS A 28 -2.48 -1.97 14.01
N PHE A 29 -2.98 -2.29 15.19
CA PHE A 29 -3.00 -1.35 16.33
C PHE A 29 -1.61 -0.79 16.67
N ASP A 30 -0.55 -1.56 16.47
CA ASP A 30 0.83 -1.09 16.68
C ASP A 30 1.22 0.04 15.72
N VAL A 31 0.75 -0.01 14.47
CA VAL A 31 0.99 1.05 13.48
C VAL A 31 0.26 2.31 13.89
N GLU A 32 -0.99 2.20 14.36
CA GLU A 32 -1.76 3.34 14.86
C GLU A 32 -1.12 3.96 16.11
N ASN A 33 -0.71 3.13 17.07
CA ASN A 33 0.01 3.60 18.26
C ASN A 33 1.30 4.33 17.89
N TYR A 34 2.03 3.81 16.92
CA TYR A 34 3.26 4.45 16.44
C TYR A 34 2.98 5.78 15.74
N ARG A 35 1.94 5.85 14.89
CA ARG A 35 1.49 7.08 14.24
C ARG A 35 1.15 8.17 15.28
N VAL A 36 0.33 7.81 16.28
CA VAL A 36 -0.06 8.72 17.36
C VAL A 36 1.16 9.21 18.16
N TYR A 37 2.10 8.30 18.43
CA TYR A 37 3.35 8.68 19.10
C TYR A 37 4.15 9.71 18.27
N LEU A 38 4.35 9.45 16.97
CA LEU A 38 5.07 10.36 16.09
C LEU A 38 4.38 11.72 15.99
N GLU A 39 3.07 11.75 15.82
CA GLU A 39 2.29 12.98 15.78
C GLU A 39 2.48 13.81 17.06
N ARG A 40 2.39 13.19 18.22
CA ARG A 40 2.63 13.86 19.52
C ARG A 40 4.05 14.43 19.61
N GLN A 41 5.06 13.70 19.12
CA GLN A 41 6.45 14.19 19.13
C GLN A 41 6.63 15.40 18.21
N VAL A 42 6.01 15.39 17.02
CA VAL A 42 6.07 16.51 16.07
C VAL A 42 5.38 17.73 16.66
N ARG A 43 4.16 17.61 17.18
CA ARG A 43 3.42 18.71 17.79
C ARG A 43 4.17 19.29 19.00
N LYS A 44 4.75 18.43 19.85
CA LYS A 44 5.58 18.87 20.96
C LYS A 44 6.76 19.74 20.49
N GLN A 45 7.44 19.37 19.40
CA GLN A 45 8.54 20.18 18.86
C GLN A 45 8.03 21.51 18.28
N ALA A 46 6.83 21.55 17.72
CA ALA A 46 6.21 22.78 17.25
C ALA A 46 5.84 23.70 18.42
N ASP A 47 5.23 23.17 19.49
CA ASP A 47 4.87 23.93 20.70
C ASP A 47 6.10 24.50 21.43
N GLU A 48 7.23 23.78 21.36
CA GLU A 48 8.52 24.23 21.90
C GLU A 48 9.24 25.26 21.00
N GLY A 49 8.68 25.60 19.84
CA GLY A 49 9.25 26.55 18.87
C GLY A 49 10.44 26.02 18.06
N ASN A 50 10.69 24.70 18.10
CA ASN A 50 11.78 24.05 17.36
C ASN A 50 11.38 23.65 15.94
N LEU A 51 10.09 23.70 15.59
CA LEU A 51 9.53 23.25 14.34
C LEU A 51 8.37 24.14 13.92
N THR A 52 8.36 24.59 12.67
CA THR A 52 7.20 25.23 12.04
C THR A 52 6.38 24.18 11.30
N LEU A 53 5.07 24.13 11.54
CA LEU A 53 4.14 23.25 10.84
C LEU A 53 3.32 24.04 9.84
N GLU A 54 3.37 23.62 8.57
CA GLU A 54 2.59 24.16 7.47
C GLU A 54 1.80 23.02 6.84
N LEU A 55 0.55 22.84 7.31
CA LEU A 55 -0.34 21.75 6.88
C LEU A 55 -1.46 22.26 5.98
N GLY A 56 -2.04 21.37 5.17
CA GLY A 56 -3.18 21.65 4.31
C GLY A 56 -2.83 22.34 2.99
N HIS A 57 -1.55 22.40 2.63
CA HIS A 57 -1.12 22.88 1.31
C HIS A 57 0.12 22.15 0.82
N ALA A 58 0.16 21.89 -0.47
CA ALA A 58 1.30 21.22 -1.09
C ALA A 58 2.49 22.19 -1.24
N ALA A 59 3.68 21.69 -0.92
CA ALA A 59 4.91 22.40 -1.23
C ALA A 59 5.07 22.50 -2.76
N THR A 60 5.43 23.69 -3.25
CA THR A 60 5.72 23.91 -4.65
C THR A 60 7.19 24.25 -4.87
N LYS A 61 7.70 23.92 -6.05
CA LYS A 61 9.06 24.24 -6.46
C LYS A 61 9.40 25.72 -6.23
N ASP A 62 8.50 26.62 -6.66
CA ASP A 62 8.75 28.06 -6.61
C ASP A 62 8.77 28.60 -5.18
N ALA A 63 7.86 28.12 -4.31
CA ALA A 63 7.86 28.48 -2.89
C ALA A 63 9.12 28.01 -2.17
N LEU A 64 9.53 26.76 -2.41
CA LEU A 64 10.73 26.18 -1.80
C LEU A 64 12.01 26.87 -2.27
N ALA A 65 12.14 27.19 -3.57
CA ALA A 65 13.29 27.94 -4.11
C ALA A 65 13.37 29.36 -3.56
N ALA A 66 12.23 30.03 -3.37
CA ALA A 66 12.18 31.38 -2.80
C ALA A 66 12.56 31.42 -1.30
N SER A 67 12.36 30.34 -0.56
CA SER A 67 12.59 30.26 0.88
C SER A 67 14.05 30.13 1.29
N ARG A 68 14.96 29.83 0.34
CA ARG A 68 16.43 29.72 0.53
C ARG A 68 16.82 28.83 1.70
N TYR A 69 16.22 27.64 1.79
CA TYR A 69 16.60 26.65 2.78
C TYR A 69 18.05 26.15 2.54
N ASP A 70 18.79 25.85 3.61
CA ASP A 70 20.11 25.20 3.52
C ASP A 70 19.99 23.75 3.07
N ALA A 71 18.92 23.08 3.47
CA ALA A 71 18.61 21.69 3.08
C ALA A 71 17.12 21.50 2.83
N ILE A 72 16.76 20.74 1.81
CA ILE A 72 15.39 20.30 1.54
C ILE A 72 15.33 18.77 1.54
N VAL A 73 14.40 18.22 2.29
CA VAL A 73 14.14 16.79 2.38
C VAL A 73 12.77 16.50 1.77
N CYS A 74 12.75 15.88 0.60
CA CYS A 74 11.53 15.40 -0.03
C CYS A 74 11.14 14.05 0.59
N ALA A 75 9.94 13.98 1.18
CA ALA A 75 9.32 12.79 1.73
C ALA A 75 7.86 12.71 1.29
N ALA A 76 7.60 13.06 0.01
CA ALA A 76 6.26 13.20 -0.56
C ALA A 76 5.46 11.89 -0.59
N GLY A 77 6.15 10.74 -0.45
CA GLY A 77 5.49 9.45 -0.38
C GLY A 77 5.36 8.78 -1.75
N ALA A 78 4.27 8.06 -1.96
CA ALA A 78 4.01 7.35 -3.20
C ALA A 78 2.51 7.35 -3.50
N HIS A 79 2.16 7.37 -4.77
CA HIS A 79 0.80 7.15 -5.25
C HIS A 79 0.49 5.65 -5.29
N GLU A 80 -0.79 5.30 -5.22
CA GLU A 80 -1.20 3.91 -5.44
C GLU A 80 -1.13 3.57 -6.93
N ALA A 81 -0.57 2.41 -7.22
CA ALA A 81 -0.49 1.91 -8.59
C ALA A 81 -1.85 1.35 -9.01
N THR A 82 -2.44 1.93 -10.04
CA THR A 82 -3.57 1.33 -10.76
C THR A 82 -3.00 0.51 -11.91
N PRO A 83 -3.13 -0.83 -11.89
CA PRO A 83 -2.59 -1.65 -12.97
C PRO A 83 -3.32 -1.35 -14.29
N PRO A 84 -2.65 -1.46 -15.44
CA PRO A 84 -3.24 -1.19 -16.75
C PRO A 84 -4.16 -2.35 -17.20
N ILE A 85 -5.20 -2.60 -16.42
CA ILE A 85 -6.22 -3.61 -16.71
C ILE A 85 -7.35 -2.91 -17.50
N PRO A 86 -7.70 -3.41 -18.71
CA PRO A 86 -8.79 -2.85 -19.48
C PRO A 86 -10.10 -2.76 -18.69
N GLY A 87 -10.73 -1.59 -18.69
CA GLY A 87 -11.98 -1.30 -17.98
C GLY A 87 -11.83 -0.96 -16.49
N LEU A 88 -10.63 -1.08 -15.90
CA LEU A 88 -10.44 -0.81 -14.47
C LEU A 88 -10.50 0.69 -14.14
N SER A 89 -9.94 1.55 -15.00
CA SER A 89 -10.00 3.01 -14.82
C SER A 89 -11.43 3.53 -14.83
N GLU A 90 -12.25 3.04 -15.74
CA GLU A 90 -13.67 3.38 -15.85
C GLU A 90 -14.44 2.98 -14.59
N LEU A 91 -14.10 1.85 -13.97
CA LEU A 91 -14.67 1.41 -12.70
C LEU A 91 -14.21 2.29 -11.54
N VAL A 92 -12.98 2.78 -11.56
CA VAL A 92 -12.49 3.75 -10.55
C VAL A 92 -13.27 5.05 -10.65
N ASP A 93 -13.47 5.58 -11.84
CA ASP A 93 -14.24 6.81 -12.09
C ASP A 93 -15.71 6.64 -11.70
N ALA A 94 -16.26 5.45 -11.88
CA ALA A 94 -17.63 5.10 -11.46
C ALA A 94 -17.78 4.80 -9.96
N GLY A 95 -16.68 4.77 -9.18
CA GLY A 95 -16.70 4.43 -7.76
C GLY A 95 -16.93 2.94 -7.46
N LEU A 96 -16.82 2.08 -8.47
CA LEU A 96 -16.95 0.62 -8.37
C LEU A 96 -15.62 -0.12 -8.18
N ALA A 97 -14.52 0.60 -8.32
CA ALA A 97 -13.18 0.16 -7.93
C ALA A 97 -12.51 1.25 -7.10
N VAL A 98 -11.93 0.90 -5.96
CA VAL A 98 -11.36 1.87 -5.02
C VAL A 98 -9.94 1.46 -4.65
N PRO A 99 -8.96 2.39 -4.71
CA PRO A 99 -7.64 2.17 -4.16
C PRO A 99 -7.70 1.85 -2.66
N VAL A 100 -6.88 0.90 -2.21
CA VAL A 100 -6.95 0.36 -0.84
C VAL A 100 -6.73 1.42 0.24
N THR A 101 -5.79 2.36 0.05
CA THR A 101 -5.55 3.40 1.07
C THR A 101 -6.70 4.39 1.14
N ARG A 102 -7.38 4.64 0.03
CA ARG A 102 -8.57 5.47 0.01
C ARG A 102 -9.72 4.79 0.74
N LEU A 103 -9.99 3.52 0.48
CA LEU A 103 -11.02 2.77 1.19
C LEU A 103 -10.78 2.71 2.70
N LEU A 104 -9.53 2.54 3.13
CA LEU A 104 -9.17 2.50 4.55
C LEU A 104 -9.29 3.87 5.24
N ARG A 105 -9.15 4.98 4.52
CA ARG A 105 -9.37 6.35 5.02
C ARG A 105 -10.83 6.76 5.02
N GLU A 106 -11.58 6.29 4.04
CA GLU A 106 -12.99 6.62 3.76
C GLU A 106 -13.81 5.31 3.72
N PRO A 107 -14.02 4.66 4.89
CA PRO A 107 -14.69 3.35 4.95
C PRO A 107 -16.14 3.35 4.45
N GLU A 108 -16.75 4.52 4.37
CA GLU A 108 -18.10 4.74 3.80
C GLU A 108 -18.16 4.41 2.31
N LEU A 109 -17.04 4.42 1.59
CA LEU A 109 -16.96 3.99 0.19
C LEU A 109 -17.34 2.52 -0.01
N LEU A 110 -17.27 1.71 1.06
CA LEU A 110 -17.77 0.34 1.03
C LEU A 110 -19.28 0.28 0.76
N GLY A 111 -20.03 1.29 1.19
CA GLY A 111 -21.49 1.35 1.03
C GLY A 111 -22.18 0.10 1.59
N GLN A 112 -23.01 -0.55 0.75
CA GLN A 112 -23.74 -1.77 1.09
C GLN A 112 -23.16 -3.02 0.41
N ALA A 113 -21.89 -2.95 -0.05
CA ALA A 113 -21.24 -4.06 -0.75
C ALA A 113 -21.19 -5.32 0.13
N ARG A 114 -21.70 -6.43 -0.39
CA ARG A 114 -21.72 -7.75 0.25
C ARG A 114 -20.68 -8.68 -0.33
N SER A 115 -20.25 -8.41 -1.56
CA SER A 115 -19.19 -9.14 -2.25
C SER A 115 -18.11 -8.16 -2.70
N VAL A 116 -16.88 -8.40 -2.25
CA VAL A 116 -15.71 -7.55 -2.56
C VAL A 116 -14.57 -8.41 -3.09
N THR A 117 -14.00 -8.00 -4.21
CA THR A 117 -12.78 -8.63 -4.72
C THR A 117 -11.60 -7.67 -4.61
N VAL A 118 -10.55 -8.12 -3.93
CA VAL A 118 -9.27 -7.42 -3.79
C VAL A 118 -8.33 -7.87 -4.91
N ILE A 119 -7.83 -6.92 -5.69
CA ILE A 119 -6.84 -7.14 -6.75
C ILE A 119 -5.45 -6.88 -6.14
N GLY A 120 -4.66 -7.95 -6.01
CA GLY A 120 -3.34 -7.96 -5.37
C GLY A 120 -3.34 -8.68 -4.03
N GLY A 121 -2.62 -9.81 -3.97
CA GLY A 121 -2.49 -10.68 -2.79
C GLY A 121 -1.22 -10.44 -1.99
N GLY A 122 -0.64 -9.23 -2.05
CA GLY A 122 0.43 -8.80 -1.18
C GLY A 122 -0.01 -8.64 0.28
N ALA A 123 0.88 -8.17 1.16
CA ALA A 123 0.56 -7.98 2.57
C ALA A 123 -0.65 -7.05 2.77
N VAL A 124 -0.68 -5.91 2.07
CA VAL A 124 -1.77 -4.93 2.16
C VAL A 124 -3.10 -5.50 1.67
N GLY A 125 -3.10 -6.23 0.55
CA GLY A 125 -4.31 -6.86 0.03
C GLY A 125 -4.89 -7.93 0.96
N CYS A 126 -4.04 -8.73 1.59
CA CYS A 126 -4.47 -9.71 2.59
C CYS A 126 -4.95 -9.05 3.90
N GLU A 127 -4.30 -7.97 4.34
CA GLU A 127 -4.71 -7.20 5.52
C GLU A 127 -6.08 -6.53 5.32
N VAL A 128 -6.31 -5.91 4.15
CA VAL A 128 -7.63 -5.32 3.86
C VAL A 128 -8.71 -6.39 3.68
N ALA A 129 -8.38 -7.55 3.11
CA ALA A 129 -9.32 -8.66 3.01
C ALA A 129 -9.78 -9.15 4.40
N GLN A 130 -8.88 -9.22 5.37
CA GLN A 130 -9.22 -9.51 6.75
C GLN A 130 -10.10 -8.42 7.36
N TRP A 131 -9.74 -7.15 7.18
CA TRP A 131 -10.54 -6.03 7.66
C TRP A 131 -11.96 -6.05 7.09
N LEU A 132 -12.12 -6.32 5.79
CA LEU A 132 -13.42 -6.46 5.14
C LEU A 132 -14.25 -7.60 5.73
N ALA A 133 -13.65 -8.78 5.91
CA ALA A 133 -14.34 -9.95 6.40
C ALA A 133 -14.69 -9.85 7.92
N VAL A 134 -13.75 -9.35 8.73
CA VAL A 134 -13.85 -9.39 10.20
C VAL A 134 -14.48 -8.12 10.78
N GLU A 135 -14.06 -6.94 10.31
CA GLU A 135 -14.47 -5.67 10.91
C GLU A 135 -15.64 -5.02 10.16
N ARG A 136 -15.77 -5.30 8.86
CA ARG A 136 -16.85 -4.78 8.01
C ARG A 136 -17.95 -5.80 7.74
N ASN A 137 -17.74 -7.07 8.13
CA ASN A 137 -18.72 -8.16 7.96
C ASN A 137 -19.17 -8.33 6.51
N VAL A 138 -18.26 -8.13 5.55
CA VAL A 138 -18.52 -8.40 4.14
C VAL A 138 -18.66 -9.90 3.95
N SER A 139 -19.80 -10.32 3.39
CA SER A 139 -20.18 -11.73 3.33
C SER A 139 -19.31 -12.57 2.40
N GLN A 140 -18.80 -11.95 1.32
CA GLN A 140 -17.98 -12.63 0.33
C GLN A 140 -16.75 -11.76 0.02
N VAL A 141 -15.58 -12.20 0.45
CA VAL A 141 -14.31 -11.55 0.14
C VAL A 141 -13.44 -12.49 -0.67
N SER A 142 -12.95 -12.01 -1.80
CA SER A 142 -11.99 -12.73 -2.64
C SER A 142 -10.72 -11.91 -2.81
N VAL A 143 -9.57 -12.56 -2.89
CA VAL A 143 -8.28 -11.92 -3.21
C VAL A 143 -7.72 -12.59 -4.46
N VAL A 144 -7.42 -11.80 -5.49
CA VAL A 144 -6.85 -12.27 -6.75
C VAL A 144 -5.37 -11.88 -6.78
N GLU A 145 -4.50 -12.89 -7.01
CA GLU A 145 -3.04 -12.71 -7.06
C GLU A 145 -2.46 -13.44 -8.26
N MET A 146 -1.66 -12.75 -9.06
CA MET A 146 -1.02 -13.33 -10.24
C MET A 146 0.18 -14.22 -9.90
N LEU A 147 0.79 -14.00 -8.75
CA LEU A 147 1.95 -14.76 -8.27
C LEU A 147 1.52 -16.08 -7.62
N PRO A 148 2.45 -17.04 -7.50
CA PRO A 148 2.17 -18.35 -6.89
C PRO A 148 1.78 -18.27 -5.41
N HIS A 149 2.28 -17.29 -4.68
CA HIS A 149 2.13 -17.22 -3.23
C HIS A 149 1.51 -15.89 -2.81
N MET A 150 0.53 -15.96 -1.91
CA MET A 150 0.03 -14.79 -1.18
C MET A 150 1.12 -14.23 -0.26
N MET A 151 1.14 -12.91 -0.09
CA MET A 151 2.06 -12.18 0.80
C MET A 151 3.54 -12.53 0.52
N GLN A 152 3.91 -12.68 -0.74
CA GLN A 152 5.29 -12.99 -1.12
C GLN A 152 6.25 -11.91 -0.58
N GLY A 153 7.35 -12.33 0.04
CA GLY A 153 8.31 -11.43 0.67
C GLY A 153 7.94 -10.90 2.07
N ALA A 154 6.75 -11.25 2.59
CA ALA A 154 6.39 -10.92 3.96
C ALA A 154 7.08 -11.85 4.98
N CYS A 155 7.23 -11.35 6.23
CA CYS A 155 7.72 -12.16 7.34
C CYS A 155 6.86 -13.41 7.54
N THR A 156 7.51 -14.58 7.71
CA THR A 156 6.84 -15.88 7.78
C THR A 156 5.79 -15.94 8.91
N ALA A 157 6.09 -15.36 10.07
CA ALA A 157 5.16 -15.35 11.20
C ALA A 157 3.88 -14.56 10.88
N ASN A 158 4.03 -13.34 10.34
CA ASN A 158 2.89 -12.50 9.96
C ASN A 158 2.07 -13.17 8.85
N ARG A 159 2.76 -13.73 7.85
CA ARG A 159 2.13 -14.45 6.76
C ARG A 159 1.31 -15.63 7.25
N GLY A 160 1.88 -16.47 8.13
CA GLY A 160 1.20 -17.64 8.68
C GLY A 160 -0.06 -17.25 9.47
N HIS A 161 0.07 -16.28 10.36
CA HIS A 161 -1.04 -15.79 11.16
C HIS A 161 -2.20 -15.24 10.27
N LEU A 162 -1.87 -14.38 9.32
CA LEU A 162 -2.88 -13.73 8.49
C LEU A 162 -3.58 -14.71 7.54
N LEU A 163 -2.82 -15.59 6.86
CA LEU A 163 -3.41 -16.59 5.95
C LEU A 163 -4.32 -17.56 6.70
N HIS A 164 -3.94 -17.97 7.92
CA HIS A 164 -4.80 -18.80 8.78
C HIS A 164 -6.09 -18.08 9.16
N ALA A 165 -6.01 -16.80 9.53
CA ALA A 165 -7.18 -16.00 9.85
C ALA A 165 -8.12 -15.83 8.63
N LEU A 166 -7.55 -15.57 7.45
CA LEU A 166 -8.33 -15.47 6.20
C LEU A 166 -9.07 -16.76 5.87
N ALA A 167 -8.39 -17.93 6.04
CA ALA A 167 -9.04 -19.24 5.87
C ALA A 167 -10.19 -19.45 6.85
N GLY A 168 -9.98 -19.08 8.13
CA GLY A 168 -11.00 -19.21 9.18
C GLY A 168 -12.24 -18.33 8.96
N HIS A 169 -12.10 -17.22 8.23
CA HIS A 169 -13.20 -16.32 7.86
C HIS A 169 -13.76 -16.56 6.45
N GLY A 170 -13.36 -17.62 5.77
CA GLY A 170 -13.88 -18.01 4.46
C GLY A 170 -13.49 -17.06 3.32
N VAL A 171 -12.43 -16.27 3.48
CA VAL A 171 -11.91 -15.43 2.41
C VAL A 171 -11.32 -16.30 1.30
N ARG A 172 -11.76 -16.12 0.06
CA ARG A 172 -11.27 -16.88 -1.09
C ARG A 172 -9.94 -16.30 -1.59
N LEU A 173 -8.88 -17.07 -1.50
CA LEU A 173 -7.57 -16.72 -2.04
C LEU A 173 -7.37 -17.40 -3.41
N LEU A 174 -7.15 -16.60 -4.45
CA LEU A 174 -7.03 -17.01 -5.83
C LEU A 174 -5.63 -16.60 -6.34
N ASN A 175 -4.63 -17.43 -6.04
CA ASN A 175 -3.27 -17.27 -6.56
C ASN A 175 -3.16 -17.77 -8.00
N MET A 176 -2.04 -17.48 -8.66
CA MET A 176 -1.82 -17.79 -10.07
C MET A 176 -3.03 -17.40 -10.96
N THR A 177 -3.62 -16.23 -10.65
CA THR A 177 -4.83 -15.73 -11.30
C THR A 177 -4.55 -14.32 -11.81
N ARG A 178 -4.59 -14.15 -13.13
CA ARG A 178 -4.39 -12.86 -13.80
C ARG A 178 -5.72 -12.22 -14.10
N VAL A 179 -5.85 -10.94 -13.81
CA VAL A 179 -7.01 -10.16 -14.27
C VAL A 179 -6.74 -9.71 -15.70
N GLU A 180 -7.60 -10.09 -16.62
CA GLU A 180 -7.48 -9.77 -18.04
C GLU A 180 -8.25 -8.49 -18.39
N ARG A 181 -9.42 -8.31 -17.80
CA ARG A 181 -10.25 -7.11 -17.94
C ARG A 181 -11.28 -7.00 -16.82
N ALA A 182 -11.78 -5.81 -16.63
CA ALA A 182 -12.86 -5.52 -15.70
C ALA A 182 -13.99 -4.79 -16.45
N GLU A 183 -15.24 -5.00 -16.03
CA GLU A 183 -16.39 -4.32 -16.63
C GLU A 183 -17.47 -4.05 -15.63
N GLN A 184 -18.22 -2.96 -15.86
CA GLN A 184 -19.40 -2.62 -15.08
C GLN A 184 -20.62 -3.41 -15.55
N THR A 185 -21.47 -3.78 -14.61
CA THR A 185 -22.78 -4.37 -14.88
C THR A 185 -23.88 -3.63 -14.13
N LEU A 186 -25.14 -3.99 -14.37
CA LEU A 186 -26.28 -3.43 -13.62
C LEU A 186 -26.22 -3.74 -12.11
N GLY A 187 -25.51 -4.80 -11.71
CA GLY A 187 -25.46 -5.27 -10.31
C GLY A 187 -24.08 -5.14 -9.67
N GLY A 188 -23.13 -4.43 -10.27
CA GLY A 188 -21.77 -4.32 -9.74
C GLY A 188 -20.70 -4.45 -10.82
N THR A 189 -19.72 -5.32 -10.61
CA THR A 189 -18.55 -5.49 -11.49
C THR A 189 -18.35 -6.95 -11.87
N LEU A 190 -17.76 -7.19 -13.04
CA LEU A 190 -17.24 -8.48 -13.44
C LEU A 190 -15.74 -8.37 -13.71
N LEU A 191 -14.97 -9.25 -13.08
CA LEU A 191 -13.56 -9.47 -13.37
C LEU A 191 -13.42 -10.71 -14.24
N HIS A 192 -12.91 -10.55 -15.44
CA HIS A 192 -12.49 -11.64 -16.30
C HIS A 192 -11.05 -12.00 -15.95
N VAL A 193 -10.84 -13.24 -15.56
CA VAL A 193 -9.54 -13.70 -15.06
C VAL A 193 -9.10 -14.97 -15.81
N SER A 194 -7.80 -15.10 -15.95
CA SER A 194 -7.15 -16.34 -16.38
C SER A 194 -6.50 -16.98 -15.17
N ARG A 195 -6.99 -18.14 -14.74
CA ARG A 195 -6.51 -18.85 -13.56
C ARG A 195 -5.82 -20.15 -13.94
N ASN A 196 -4.59 -20.33 -13.43
CA ASN A 196 -3.90 -21.61 -13.59
C ASN A 196 -4.44 -22.63 -12.56
N ARG A 197 -4.95 -23.75 -13.04
CA ARG A 197 -5.49 -24.85 -12.23
C ARG A 197 -4.61 -26.10 -12.23
N HIS A 198 -3.37 -25.97 -12.70
CA HIS A 198 -2.43 -27.10 -12.69
C HIS A 198 -2.29 -27.68 -11.28
N LYS A 199 -2.19 -29.00 -11.16
CA LYS A 199 -2.15 -29.74 -9.89
C LYS A 199 -1.01 -29.33 -8.94
N ASN A 200 0.03 -28.70 -9.46
CA ASN A 200 1.18 -28.21 -8.69
C ASN A 200 1.07 -26.72 -8.33
N VAL A 201 -0.06 -26.06 -8.60
CA VAL A 201 -0.30 -24.70 -8.09
C VAL A 201 -0.28 -24.76 -6.57
N PRO A 202 0.53 -23.92 -5.90
CA PRO A 202 0.61 -23.94 -4.44
C PRO A 202 -0.74 -23.64 -3.79
N ASP A 203 -1.02 -24.29 -2.67
CA ASP A 203 -2.16 -23.92 -1.84
C ASP A 203 -1.94 -22.48 -1.31
N PRO A 204 -2.84 -21.52 -1.60
CA PRO A 204 -2.68 -20.13 -1.23
C PRO A 204 -2.73 -19.88 0.28
N TYR A 205 -3.28 -20.81 1.07
CA TYR A 205 -3.36 -20.70 2.53
C TYR A 205 -2.13 -21.25 3.24
N VAL A 206 -1.24 -21.94 2.53
CA VAL A 206 0.00 -22.45 3.12
C VAL A 206 1.04 -21.34 3.24
N SER A 207 1.44 -21.08 4.48
CA SER A 207 2.40 -20.04 4.82
C SER A 207 3.86 -20.48 4.71
N TRP A 208 4.11 -21.80 4.81
CA TRP A 208 5.47 -22.32 4.82
C TRP A 208 6.00 -22.46 3.41
N THR A 209 7.10 -21.79 3.15
CA THR A 209 7.96 -22.02 1.98
C THR A 209 9.39 -22.13 2.47
N PRO A 210 10.22 -23.03 1.90
CA PRO A 210 11.62 -23.09 2.26
C PRO A 210 12.28 -21.73 2.14
N ILE A 211 12.97 -21.29 3.19
CA ILE A 211 13.78 -20.08 3.15
C ILE A 211 15.08 -20.44 2.44
N LEU A 212 15.21 -20.01 1.22
CA LEU A 212 16.40 -20.16 0.42
C LEU A 212 17.01 -18.77 0.16
N PRO A 213 18.33 -18.68 -0.06
CA PRO A 213 18.94 -17.45 -0.54
C PRO A 213 18.24 -16.93 -1.80
N GLU A 214 18.19 -15.62 -1.99
CA GLU A 214 17.43 -14.96 -3.07
C GLU A 214 17.71 -15.51 -4.48
N ASN A 215 18.91 -16.05 -4.72
CA ASN A 215 19.35 -16.57 -6.01
C ASN A 215 19.27 -18.10 -6.11
N VAL A 216 18.69 -18.77 -5.12
CA VAL A 216 18.60 -20.24 -5.10
C VAL A 216 17.18 -20.67 -5.39
N VAL A 217 16.99 -21.30 -6.54
CA VAL A 217 15.73 -21.98 -6.89
C VAL A 217 15.71 -23.32 -6.17
N ASN A 218 14.63 -23.62 -5.44
CA ASN A 218 14.47 -24.93 -4.81
C ASN A 218 14.36 -26.03 -5.91
N PRO A 219 15.35 -26.91 -6.04
CA PRO A 219 15.32 -27.92 -7.08
C PRO A 219 14.23 -28.99 -6.86
N LEU A 220 13.70 -29.07 -5.65
CA LEU A 220 12.62 -30.01 -5.26
C LEU A 220 11.23 -29.36 -5.34
N ALA A 221 11.13 -28.05 -5.68
CA ALA A 221 9.84 -27.41 -5.83
C ALA A 221 9.09 -28.03 -7.02
N PRO A 222 7.82 -28.43 -6.84
CA PRO A 222 7.01 -28.92 -7.93
C PRO A 222 6.92 -27.88 -9.04
N LYS A 223 7.24 -28.26 -10.27
CA LYS A 223 7.06 -27.37 -11.42
C LYS A 223 5.58 -27.19 -11.69
N VAL A 224 5.13 -25.95 -11.71
CA VAL A 224 3.78 -25.61 -12.13
C VAL A 224 3.75 -25.58 -13.65
N GLY A 225 2.88 -26.35 -14.24
CA GLY A 225 2.63 -26.36 -15.70
C GLY A 225 1.58 -25.33 -16.08
N ASP A 226 1.36 -25.21 -17.38
CA ASP A 226 0.34 -24.32 -17.95
C ASP A 226 -1.00 -25.07 -18.07
N ASP A 227 -1.96 -24.68 -17.23
CA ASP A 227 -3.33 -25.20 -17.24
C ASP A 227 -4.28 -24.01 -16.93
N TRP A 228 -4.35 -23.07 -17.88
CA TRP A 228 -5.04 -21.81 -17.74
C TRP A 228 -6.50 -21.90 -18.15
N HIS A 229 -7.39 -21.50 -17.26
CA HIS A 229 -8.84 -21.45 -17.44
C HIS A 229 -9.35 -20.03 -17.35
N GLN A 230 -10.26 -19.67 -18.26
CA GLN A 230 -10.97 -18.40 -18.20
C GLN A 230 -12.13 -18.51 -17.20
N GLU A 231 -12.17 -17.58 -16.28
CA GLU A 231 -13.20 -17.51 -15.24
C GLU A 231 -13.72 -16.08 -15.12
N VAL A 232 -14.89 -15.92 -14.54
CA VAL A 232 -15.48 -14.60 -14.24
C VAL A 232 -15.81 -14.54 -12.77
N ILE A 233 -15.41 -13.44 -12.13
CA ILE A 233 -15.68 -13.14 -10.72
C ILE A 233 -16.59 -11.93 -10.67
N ALA A 234 -17.82 -12.10 -10.14
CA ALA A 234 -18.75 -11.00 -9.89
C ALA A 234 -18.51 -10.42 -8.49
N SER A 235 -18.59 -9.10 -8.37
CA SER A 235 -18.44 -8.40 -7.10
C SER A 235 -19.23 -7.09 -7.11
N ASP A 236 -19.65 -6.64 -5.93
CA ASP A 236 -20.29 -5.33 -5.77
C ASP A 236 -19.22 -4.22 -5.85
N LEU A 237 -18.02 -4.47 -5.33
CA LEU A 237 -16.91 -3.52 -5.30
C LEU A 237 -15.58 -4.21 -5.55
N LEU A 238 -14.68 -3.53 -6.24
CA LEU A 238 -13.28 -3.93 -6.37
C LEU A 238 -12.40 -3.07 -5.47
N VAL A 239 -11.38 -3.69 -4.87
CA VAL A 239 -10.34 -2.97 -4.10
C VAL A 239 -9.00 -3.20 -4.77
N ILE A 240 -8.30 -2.12 -5.11
CA ILE A 240 -7.01 -2.18 -5.80
C ILE A 240 -5.89 -2.12 -4.75
N ALA A 241 -5.09 -3.18 -4.65
CA ALA A 241 -3.97 -3.33 -3.71
C ALA A 241 -2.67 -3.76 -4.43
N CYS A 242 -2.39 -3.14 -5.59
CA CYS A 242 -1.30 -3.52 -6.49
C CYS A 242 0.02 -2.79 -6.21
N GLY A 243 0.21 -2.26 -4.99
CA GLY A 243 1.43 -1.56 -4.58
C GLY A 243 1.39 -0.07 -4.83
N GLY A 244 2.55 0.56 -4.79
CA GLY A 244 2.70 2.01 -4.94
C GLY A 244 3.81 2.38 -5.91
N GLN A 245 3.69 3.56 -6.50
CA GLN A 245 4.70 4.20 -7.33
C GLN A 245 5.23 5.43 -6.61
N ALA A 246 6.55 5.58 -6.53
CA ALA A 246 7.20 6.72 -5.89
C ALA A 246 6.69 8.04 -6.50
N ASP A 247 6.47 9.03 -5.64
CA ASP A 247 6.24 10.41 -6.04
C ASP A 247 7.54 11.21 -5.85
N ASP A 248 8.34 11.21 -6.89
CA ASP A 248 9.65 11.86 -6.93
C ASP A 248 9.68 13.11 -7.81
N SER A 249 8.55 13.52 -8.37
CA SER A 249 8.43 14.64 -9.30
C SER A 249 8.98 15.94 -8.72
N LEU A 250 8.55 16.32 -7.53
CA LEU A 250 9.00 17.52 -6.84
C LEU A 250 10.53 17.47 -6.57
N PHE A 251 11.08 16.31 -6.22
CA PHE A 251 12.51 16.16 -6.01
C PHE A 251 13.32 16.50 -7.27
N TYR A 252 12.94 15.97 -8.43
CA TYR A 252 13.62 16.25 -9.68
C TYR A 252 13.45 17.70 -10.14
N GLU A 253 12.28 18.30 -9.93
CA GLU A 253 12.05 19.71 -10.21
C GLU A 253 12.98 20.62 -9.37
N LEU A 254 13.13 20.32 -8.07
CA LEU A 254 14.03 21.04 -7.18
C LEU A 254 15.49 20.84 -7.52
N GLN A 255 15.86 19.63 -7.96
CA GLN A 255 17.23 19.33 -8.42
C GLN A 255 17.61 20.15 -9.65
N GLN A 256 16.70 20.27 -10.63
CA GLN A 256 16.92 21.05 -11.84
C GLN A 256 17.13 22.55 -11.57
N THR A 257 16.47 23.08 -10.54
CA THR A 257 16.55 24.49 -10.17
C THR A 257 17.61 24.81 -9.12
N HIS A 258 18.35 23.80 -8.63
CA HIS A 258 19.30 23.96 -7.54
C HIS A 258 18.68 24.69 -6.33
N ALA A 259 17.46 24.30 -5.94
CA ALA A 259 16.63 25.00 -4.97
C ALA A 259 17.24 25.07 -3.55
N ALA A 260 18.17 24.19 -3.22
CA ALA A 260 18.93 24.21 -1.97
C ALA A 260 20.34 23.60 -2.16
N PRO A 261 21.31 23.98 -1.33
CA PRO A 261 22.65 23.37 -1.32
C PRO A 261 22.63 21.86 -1.04
N GLU A 262 21.72 21.43 -0.16
CA GLU A 262 21.50 20.01 0.14
C GLU A 262 20.07 19.61 -0.20
N LEU A 263 19.92 18.60 -1.06
CA LEU A 263 18.64 18.06 -1.49
C LEU A 263 18.63 16.53 -1.30
N ARG A 264 17.63 16.01 -0.60
CA ARG A 264 17.47 14.58 -0.33
C ARG A 264 16.06 14.12 -0.66
N ASN A 265 15.96 12.89 -1.20
CA ASN A 265 14.68 12.19 -1.36
C ASN A 265 14.70 10.93 -0.49
N ILE A 266 13.67 10.72 0.34
CA ILE A 266 13.61 9.62 1.30
C ILE A 266 12.22 8.96 1.36
N GLY A 267 12.18 7.80 2.01
CA GLY A 267 10.93 7.05 2.18
C GLY A 267 10.33 6.57 0.88
N ASP A 268 9.01 6.47 0.82
CA ASP A 268 8.29 5.97 -0.35
C ASP A 268 8.44 6.86 -1.58
N GLY A 269 8.77 8.13 -1.41
CA GLY A 269 9.09 9.05 -2.51
C GLY A 269 10.39 8.70 -3.22
N PHE A 270 11.30 7.99 -2.56
CA PHE A 270 12.51 7.44 -3.17
C PHE A 270 12.30 6.00 -3.64
N ALA A 271 11.77 5.15 -2.76
CA ALA A 271 11.48 3.75 -3.06
C ALA A 271 10.34 3.25 -2.15
N PRO A 272 9.16 2.92 -2.72
CA PRO A 272 8.05 2.39 -1.94
C PRO A 272 8.46 1.16 -1.14
N GLY A 273 8.18 1.19 0.17
CA GLY A 273 8.62 0.16 1.10
C GLY A 273 7.71 0.04 2.32
N ARG A 274 8.26 -0.50 3.39
CA ARG A 274 7.57 -0.63 4.67
C ARG A 274 7.96 0.52 5.60
N VAL A 275 7.24 0.65 6.69
CA VAL A 275 7.52 1.64 7.75
C VAL A 275 8.98 1.59 8.22
N LEU A 276 9.56 0.37 8.30
CA LEU A 276 10.93 0.17 8.72
C LEU A 276 11.95 0.85 7.81
N GLU A 277 11.79 0.72 6.49
CA GLU A 277 12.68 1.33 5.50
C GLU A 277 12.59 2.87 5.55
N ALA A 278 11.38 3.41 5.62
CA ALA A 278 11.15 4.85 5.75
C ALA A 278 11.76 5.43 7.03
N VAL A 279 11.56 4.76 8.17
CA VAL A 279 12.10 5.19 9.47
C VAL A 279 13.63 5.14 9.47
N ARG A 280 14.23 4.09 8.91
CA ARG A 280 15.70 3.97 8.80
C ARG A 280 16.31 5.07 7.94
N ALA A 281 15.67 5.38 6.80
CA ALA A 281 16.12 6.46 5.92
C ALA A 281 16.05 7.81 6.65
N ALA A 282 14.93 8.10 7.30
CA ALA A 282 14.72 9.33 8.06
C ALA A 282 15.70 9.46 9.24
N TYR A 283 15.94 8.36 9.98
CA TYR A 283 16.88 8.36 11.11
C TYR A 283 18.31 8.63 10.65
N ARG A 284 18.78 7.92 9.59
CA ARG A 284 20.12 8.15 9.03
C ARG A 284 20.29 9.60 8.62
N LEU A 285 19.33 10.13 7.86
CA LEU A 285 19.39 11.51 7.40
C LEU A 285 19.41 12.48 8.58
N GLY A 286 18.50 12.34 9.55
CA GLY A 286 18.45 13.21 10.72
C GLY A 286 19.66 13.14 11.66
N THR A 287 20.55 12.14 11.46
CA THR A 287 21.83 12.06 12.19
C THR A 287 23.00 12.63 11.42
N THR A 288 22.87 12.89 10.14
CA THR A 288 23.96 13.35 9.24
C THR A 288 23.82 14.77 8.73
N ILE A 289 22.60 15.28 8.58
CA ILE A 289 22.30 16.70 8.26
C ILE A 289 22.74 17.63 9.38
#